data_a9df56ea4c67d123f2b873e7932d12c6
#
_entry.id   a9df56ea4c67d123f2b873e7932d12c6
#
_cell.length_a   1.000
_cell.length_b   1.000
_cell.length_c   1.000
_cell.angle_alpha   90.00
_cell.angle_beta   90.00
_cell.angle_gamma   90.00
#
_symmetry.space_group_name_H-M   'P 1'
#
loop_
_entity.id
_entity.type
_entity.pdbx_description
1 polymer ?
#
loop_
_entity_poly.entity_id
_entity_poly.type
_entity_poly.pdbx_seq_one_letter_code
_entity_poly.pdbx_strand_id
1 'polypeptide(L)'
;MKGLLRNNIYGTLSNAKVFSEFMILFGIFGVVVPDQTVQIGYVMIGIIGFSVSTIIVTKNEFTTKWGKYKLTLPVTRSDIVKSQYLNQVIWLLVGTCFVGIELGLSCLFHGCLFDQPIDILTMFALAISMSLFMGAIFFPLFYAGEAEKSEVFWIIAILCAFGIDCTIVTILNGLLEPGIASIVFGAVSLIICSLAAFGISYLLTVSIYSKKEY
;
A
#
# COMPACT_ATOMS: atom_id res chain seq x y z
N MET A 1 14.47 -16.05 8.46
CA MET A 1 13.37 -15.42 7.72
C MET A 1 12.00 -15.47 8.41
N LYS A 2 11.44 -16.64 8.78
CA LYS A 2 10.10 -16.74 9.45
C LYS A 2 9.96 -15.87 10.71
N GLY A 3 10.99 -15.80 11.57
CA GLY A 3 10.98 -14.98 12.79
C GLY A 3 10.94 -13.48 12.51
N LEU A 4 11.68 -12.98 11.49
CA LEU A 4 11.66 -11.58 11.07
C LEU A 4 10.28 -11.17 10.54
N LEU A 5 9.70 -11.98 9.66
CA LEU A 5 8.38 -11.71 9.12
C LEU A 5 7.32 -11.69 10.22
N ARG A 6 7.37 -12.65 11.14
CA ARG A 6 6.45 -12.68 12.29
C ARG A 6 6.58 -11.44 13.16
N ASN A 7 7.81 -11.00 13.44
CA ASN A 7 8.05 -9.77 14.19
C ASN A 7 7.48 -8.53 13.47
N ASN A 8 7.68 -8.42 12.15
CA ASN A 8 7.16 -7.32 11.35
C ASN A 8 5.62 -7.31 11.34
N ILE A 9 4.99 -8.49 11.20
CA ILE A 9 3.52 -8.61 11.24
C ILE A 9 2.99 -8.18 12.61
N TYR A 10 3.58 -8.65 13.72
CA TYR A 10 3.14 -8.25 15.06
C TYR A 10 3.37 -6.77 15.34
N GLY A 11 4.50 -6.20 14.88
CA GLY A 11 4.76 -4.77 14.97
C GLY A 11 3.71 -3.95 14.22
N THR A 12 3.34 -4.40 13.01
CA THR A 12 2.30 -3.73 12.22
C THR A 12 0.92 -3.91 12.82
N LEU A 13 0.62 -5.07 13.41
CA LEU A 13 -0.67 -5.37 14.04
C LEU A 13 -1.05 -4.34 15.11
N SER A 14 -0.10 -3.85 15.89
CA SER A 14 -0.35 -2.83 16.92
C SER A 14 -0.88 -1.53 16.32
N ASN A 15 -0.27 -1.03 15.22
CA ASN A 15 -0.72 0.17 14.53
C ASN A 15 -1.99 -0.10 13.70
N ALA A 16 -2.03 -1.24 13.02
CA ALA A 16 -3.18 -1.66 12.20
C ALA A 16 -4.45 -1.85 13.04
N LYS A 17 -4.32 -2.28 14.30
CA LYS A 17 -5.46 -2.40 15.22
C LYS A 17 -6.14 -1.05 15.45
N VAL A 18 -5.38 -0.02 15.82
CA VAL A 18 -5.91 1.34 16.02
C VAL A 18 -6.53 1.86 14.73
N PHE A 19 -5.85 1.65 13.60
CA PHE A 19 -6.37 2.05 12.30
C PHE A 19 -7.64 1.27 11.91
N SER A 20 -7.73 -0.03 12.21
CA SER A 20 -8.95 -0.81 11.94
C SER A 20 -10.13 -0.37 12.79
N GLU A 21 -9.92 0.03 14.05
CA GLU A 21 -10.97 0.60 14.90
C GLU A 21 -11.54 1.89 14.29
N PHE A 22 -10.66 2.78 13.80
CA PHE A 22 -11.06 3.97 13.07
C PHE A 22 -11.84 3.62 11.79
N MET A 23 -11.35 2.65 11.01
CA MET A 23 -11.99 2.22 9.77
C MET A 23 -13.34 1.54 9.99
N ILE A 24 -13.55 0.84 11.12
CA ILE A 24 -14.87 0.29 11.49
C ILE A 24 -15.86 1.44 11.73
N LEU A 25 -15.47 2.47 12.49
CA LEU A 25 -16.33 3.63 12.72
C LEU A 25 -16.65 4.36 11.42
N PHE A 26 -15.66 4.53 10.56
CA PHE A 26 -15.87 5.18 9.25
C PHE A 26 -16.73 4.30 8.33
N GLY A 27 -16.60 2.98 8.36
CA GLY A 27 -17.44 2.04 7.62
C GLY A 27 -18.89 2.07 8.08
N ILE A 28 -19.14 2.11 9.40
CA ILE A 28 -20.51 2.29 9.94
C ILE A 28 -21.11 3.59 9.41
N PHE A 29 -20.34 4.68 9.38
CA PHE A 29 -20.79 5.95 8.81
C PHE A 29 -21.11 5.80 7.31
N GLY A 30 -20.25 5.12 6.54
CA GLY A 30 -20.46 4.85 5.11
C GLY A 30 -21.71 3.99 4.83
N VAL A 31 -22.04 3.06 5.72
CA VAL A 31 -23.29 2.27 5.61
C VAL A 31 -24.52 3.11 5.97
N VAL A 32 -24.42 4.01 6.96
CA VAL A 32 -25.56 4.88 7.37
C VAL A 32 -25.84 5.97 6.33
N VAL A 33 -24.80 6.52 5.72
CA VAL A 33 -24.90 7.58 4.70
C VAL A 33 -24.48 6.98 3.36
N PRO A 34 -25.45 6.48 2.55
CA PRO A 34 -25.16 5.84 1.27
C PRO A 34 -24.80 6.90 0.21
N ASP A 35 -23.55 7.36 0.24
CA ASP A 35 -22.99 8.32 -0.71
C ASP A 35 -21.80 7.71 -1.43
N GLN A 36 -21.79 7.81 -2.76
CA GLN A 36 -20.72 7.25 -3.61
C GLN A 36 -19.34 7.85 -3.25
N THR A 37 -19.28 9.14 -2.95
CA THR A 37 -18.02 9.83 -2.61
C THR A 37 -17.44 9.31 -1.29
N VAL A 38 -18.30 9.03 -0.30
CA VAL A 38 -17.92 8.44 0.98
C VAL A 38 -17.34 7.05 0.78
N GLN A 39 -17.96 6.23 -0.07
CA GLN A 39 -17.47 4.88 -0.39
C GLN A 39 -16.11 4.91 -1.12
N ILE A 40 -15.93 5.82 -2.07
CA ILE A 40 -14.63 6.03 -2.74
C ILE A 40 -13.56 6.39 -1.70
N GLY A 41 -13.84 7.35 -0.83
CA GLY A 41 -12.94 7.76 0.25
C GLY A 41 -12.60 6.60 1.19
N TYR A 42 -13.59 5.79 1.56
CA TYR A 42 -13.39 4.62 2.41
C TYR A 42 -12.45 3.58 1.78
N VAL A 43 -12.65 3.25 0.51
CA VAL A 43 -11.80 2.29 -0.23
C VAL A 43 -10.36 2.79 -0.30
N MET A 44 -10.18 4.05 -0.72
CA MET A 44 -8.84 4.64 -0.85
C MET A 44 -8.11 4.72 0.48
N ILE A 45 -8.73 5.31 1.51
CA ILE A 45 -8.13 5.46 2.83
C ILE A 45 -7.85 4.09 3.46
N GLY A 46 -8.77 3.12 3.32
CA GLY A 46 -8.61 1.81 3.90
C GLY A 46 -7.43 1.05 3.34
N ILE A 47 -7.37 0.85 2.03
CA ILE A 47 -6.29 0.06 1.40
C ILE A 47 -4.92 0.72 1.59
N ILE A 48 -4.84 2.05 1.37
CA ILE A 48 -3.59 2.81 1.52
C ILE A 48 -3.18 2.84 2.99
N GLY A 49 -4.09 3.07 3.92
CA GLY A 49 -3.78 3.20 5.34
C GLY A 49 -3.25 1.90 5.98
N PHE A 50 -3.78 0.72 5.62
CA PHE A 50 -3.19 -0.54 6.04
C PHE A 50 -1.76 -0.70 5.52
N SER A 51 -1.49 -0.29 4.28
CA SER A 51 -0.13 -0.30 3.73
C SER A 51 0.79 0.71 4.41
N VAL A 52 0.30 1.91 4.74
CA VAL A 52 1.04 2.93 5.50
C VAL A 52 1.43 2.42 6.87
N SER A 53 0.59 1.62 7.52
CA SER A 53 0.90 1.01 8.82
C SER A 53 2.19 0.19 8.79
N THR A 54 2.51 -0.47 7.67
CA THR A 54 3.77 -1.21 7.50
C THR A 54 4.98 -0.29 7.36
N ILE A 55 4.82 0.83 6.68
CA ILE A 55 5.85 1.85 6.51
C ILE A 55 6.20 2.49 7.86
N ILE A 56 5.20 2.82 8.67
CA ILE A 56 5.38 3.39 10.01
C ILE A 56 6.19 2.44 10.89
N VAL A 57 5.91 1.15 10.85
CA VAL A 57 6.67 0.16 11.63
C VAL A 57 8.10 0.06 11.15
N THR A 58 8.32 0.03 9.85
CA THR A 58 9.67 0.04 9.27
C THR A 58 10.47 1.25 9.73
N LYS A 59 9.86 2.43 9.73
CA LYS A 59 10.46 3.66 10.25
C LYS A 59 10.82 3.52 11.73
N ASN A 60 9.87 3.08 12.58
CA ASN A 60 10.07 2.96 14.01
C ASN A 60 11.16 1.94 14.38
N GLU A 61 11.34 0.89 13.59
CA GLU A 61 12.41 -0.08 13.79
C GLU A 61 13.81 0.53 13.66
N PHE A 62 14.00 1.49 12.76
CA PHE A 62 15.31 2.12 12.54
C PHE A 62 15.60 3.27 13.53
N THR A 63 14.58 3.93 14.07
CA THR A 63 14.75 4.93 15.14
C THR A 63 15.08 4.27 16.48
N THR A 64 14.78 2.98 16.64
CA THR A 64 15.11 2.18 17.81
C THR A 64 16.44 1.44 17.62
N LYS A 65 17.05 0.99 18.73
CA LYS A 65 18.25 0.13 18.70
C LYS A 65 18.00 -1.23 18.00
N TRP A 66 16.74 -1.56 17.68
CA TRP A 66 16.35 -2.79 17.02
C TRP A 66 16.92 -2.94 15.61
N GLY A 67 17.02 -1.85 14.86
CA GLY A 67 17.64 -1.86 13.54
C GLY A 67 19.10 -2.33 13.58
N LYS A 68 19.88 -1.91 14.59
CA LYS A 68 21.27 -2.36 14.81
C LYS A 68 21.31 -3.81 15.32
N TYR A 69 20.39 -4.18 16.21
CA TYR A 69 20.32 -5.54 16.73
C TYR A 69 20.00 -6.59 15.65
N LYS A 70 19.19 -6.25 14.65
CA LYS A 70 18.91 -7.15 13.51
C LYS A 70 20.19 -7.58 12.77
N LEU A 71 21.23 -6.75 12.75
CA LEU A 71 22.50 -7.05 12.08
C LEU A 71 23.34 -8.08 12.85
N THR A 72 23.09 -8.29 14.14
CA THR A 72 23.76 -9.32 14.96
C THR A 72 23.10 -10.70 14.86
N LEU A 73 21.89 -10.76 14.25
CA LEU A 73 21.20 -12.02 14.04
C LEU A 73 21.81 -12.81 12.85
N PRO A 74 21.75 -14.15 12.86
CA PRO A 74 22.23 -14.98 11.75
C PRO A 74 21.25 -14.95 10.57
N VAL A 75 21.03 -13.75 10.00
CA VAL A 75 20.13 -13.51 8.87
C VAL A 75 20.83 -12.65 7.82
N THR A 76 20.53 -12.88 6.56
CA THR A 76 21.10 -12.09 5.47
C THR A 76 20.41 -10.74 5.35
N ARG A 77 21.12 -9.73 4.82
CA ARG A 77 20.52 -8.40 4.53
C ARG A 77 19.35 -8.51 3.57
N SER A 78 19.43 -9.41 2.60
CA SER A 78 18.34 -9.72 1.67
C SER A 78 17.09 -10.25 2.39
N ASP A 79 17.27 -11.10 3.44
CA ASP A 79 16.13 -11.60 4.22
C ASP A 79 15.41 -10.48 5.00
N ILE A 80 16.16 -9.48 5.46
CA ILE A 80 15.58 -8.31 6.16
C ILE A 80 14.70 -7.53 5.18
N VAL A 81 15.24 -7.16 4.01
CA VAL A 81 14.48 -6.45 2.98
C VAL A 81 13.27 -7.26 2.52
N LYS A 82 13.46 -8.55 2.22
CA LYS A 82 12.39 -9.44 1.78
C LYS A 82 11.24 -9.52 2.79
N SER A 83 11.56 -9.55 4.09
CA SER A 83 10.54 -9.61 5.14
C SER A 83 9.68 -8.33 5.19
N GLN A 84 10.24 -7.17 4.85
CA GLN A 84 9.53 -5.90 4.81
C GLN A 84 8.58 -5.83 3.60
N TYR A 85 9.07 -6.20 2.40
CA TYR A 85 8.25 -6.25 1.20
C TYR A 85 7.10 -7.24 1.33
N LEU A 86 7.35 -8.43 1.90
CA LEU A 86 6.30 -9.41 2.18
C LEU A 86 5.29 -8.89 3.21
N ASN A 87 5.75 -8.19 4.25
CA ASN A 87 4.87 -7.59 5.24
C ASN A 87 3.91 -6.59 4.58
N GLN A 88 4.39 -5.76 3.68
CA GLN A 88 3.54 -4.82 2.94
C GLN A 88 2.50 -5.52 2.08
N VAL A 89 2.89 -6.56 1.33
CA VAL A 89 1.93 -7.33 0.52
C VAL A 89 0.86 -7.98 1.41
N ILE A 90 1.23 -8.55 2.54
CA ILE A 90 0.27 -9.16 3.49
C ILE A 90 -0.73 -8.12 3.98
N TRP A 91 -0.27 -6.96 4.43
CA TRP A 91 -1.16 -5.92 4.94
C TRP A 91 -1.97 -5.22 3.84
N LEU A 92 -1.45 -5.15 2.62
CA LEU A 92 -2.22 -4.74 1.45
C LEU A 92 -3.40 -5.69 1.22
N LEU A 93 -3.16 -7.01 1.24
CA LEU A 93 -4.23 -8.01 1.09
C LEU A 93 -5.24 -7.94 2.24
N VAL A 94 -4.78 -7.78 3.48
CA VAL A 94 -5.66 -7.60 4.64
C VAL A 94 -6.53 -6.36 4.46
N GLY A 95 -5.96 -5.22 4.07
CA GLY A 95 -6.69 -3.99 3.81
C GLY A 95 -7.72 -4.13 2.69
N THR A 96 -7.33 -4.77 1.59
CA THR A 96 -8.23 -5.04 0.45
C THR A 96 -9.41 -5.93 0.87
N CYS A 97 -9.15 -7.00 1.63
CA CYS A 97 -10.22 -7.86 2.15
C CYS A 97 -11.14 -7.13 3.13
N PHE A 98 -10.56 -6.35 4.05
CA PHE A 98 -11.29 -5.60 5.06
C PHE A 98 -12.27 -4.60 4.41
N VAL A 99 -11.77 -3.81 3.47
CA VAL A 99 -12.57 -2.83 2.72
C VAL A 99 -13.60 -3.51 1.82
N GLY A 100 -13.22 -4.64 1.20
CA GLY A 100 -14.14 -5.42 0.36
C GLY A 100 -15.33 -5.99 1.13
N ILE A 101 -15.12 -6.42 2.39
CA ILE A 101 -16.21 -6.89 3.27
C ILE A 101 -17.19 -5.76 3.57
N GLU A 102 -16.68 -4.58 3.93
CA GLU A 102 -17.54 -3.43 4.24
C GLU A 102 -18.34 -2.98 3.02
N LEU A 103 -17.67 -2.82 1.87
CA LEU A 103 -18.36 -2.45 0.63
C LEU A 103 -19.43 -3.49 0.25
N GLY A 104 -19.16 -4.78 0.44
CA GLY A 104 -20.12 -5.85 0.24
C GLY A 104 -21.32 -5.73 1.16
N LEU A 105 -21.12 -5.40 2.44
CA LEU A 105 -22.19 -5.15 3.39
C LEU A 105 -23.01 -3.91 3.00
N SER A 106 -22.36 -2.81 2.60
CA SER A 106 -23.06 -1.60 2.12
C SER A 106 -23.93 -1.90 0.91
N CYS A 107 -23.43 -2.68 -0.06
CA CYS A 107 -24.21 -3.12 -1.22
C CYS A 107 -25.40 -4.02 -0.87
N LEU A 108 -25.30 -4.83 0.18
CA LEU A 108 -26.40 -5.67 0.65
C LEU A 108 -27.53 -4.85 1.29
N PHE A 109 -27.22 -3.78 2.01
CA PHE A 109 -28.21 -2.97 2.70
C PHE A 109 -28.87 -1.91 1.82
N HIS A 110 -28.12 -1.28 0.92
CA HIS A 110 -28.59 -0.15 0.12
C HIS A 110 -28.63 -0.43 -1.40
N GLY A 111 -28.19 -1.61 -1.84
CA GLY A 111 -27.93 -1.88 -3.24
C GLY A 111 -26.57 -1.32 -3.69
N CYS A 112 -26.20 -1.59 -4.95
CA CYS A 112 -24.97 -1.05 -5.51
C CYS A 112 -25.12 0.48 -5.70
N LEU A 113 -24.31 1.26 -4.98
CA LEU A 113 -24.26 2.72 -5.10
C LEU A 113 -23.52 3.21 -6.35
N PHE A 114 -22.83 2.30 -7.02
CA PHE A 114 -22.08 2.58 -8.26
C PHE A 114 -22.93 2.25 -9.46
N ASP A 115 -22.94 3.15 -10.44
CA ASP A 115 -23.71 2.99 -11.69
C ASP A 115 -23.26 1.75 -12.47
N GLN A 116 -21.97 1.44 -12.41
CA GLN A 116 -21.41 0.27 -13.07
C GLN A 116 -20.48 -0.52 -12.13
N PRO A 117 -20.53 -1.86 -12.16
CA PRO A 117 -19.62 -2.71 -11.37
C PRO A 117 -18.14 -2.48 -11.70
N ILE A 118 -17.83 -1.95 -12.88
CA ILE A 118 -16.49 -1.63 -13.32
C ILE A 118 -15.86 -0.50 -12.50
N ASP A 119 -16.67 0.41 -11.95
CA ASP A 119 -16.19 1.53 -11.13
C ASP A 119 -15.57 1.01 -9.82
N ILE A 120 -16.13 -0.04 -9.26
CA ILE A 120 -15.59 -0.72 -8.07
C ILE A 120 -14.22 -1.31 -8.40
N LEU A 121 -14.10 -1.99 -9.55
CA LEU A 121 -12.82 -2.58 -9.99
C LEU A 121 -11.73 -1.52 -10.14
N THR A 122 -12.06 -0.41 -10.78
CA THR A 122 -11.10 0.69 -11.01
C THR A 122 -10.66 1.36 -9.72
N MET A 123 -11.57 1.54 -8.76
CA MET A 123 -11.23 2.08 -7.44
C MET A 123 -10.24 1.17 -6.69
N PHE A 124 -10.53 -0.14 -6.66
CA PHE A 124 -9.62 -1.10 -6.04
C PHE A 124 -8.26 -1.11 -6.76
N ALA A 125 -8.26 -1.09 -8.10
CA ALA A 125 -7.03 -1.05 -8.88
C ALA A 125 -6.19 0.20 -8.57
N LEU A 126 -6.81 1.38 -8.49
CA LEU A 126 -6.16 2.63 -8.12
C LEU A 126 -5.59 2.60 -6.69
N ALA A 127 -6.36 2.11 -5.71
CA ALA A 127 -5.90 2.05 -4.33
C ALA A 127 -4.76 1.04 -4.14
N ILE A 128 -4.81 -0.10 -4.83
CA ILE A 128 -3.76 -1.13 -4.81
C ILE A 128 -2.50 -0.61 -5.51
N SER A 129 -2.63 -0.01 -6.71
CA SER A 129 -1.48 0.53 -7.45
C SER A 129 -0.78 1.63 -6.67
N MET A 130 -1.52 2.57 -6.10
CA MET A 130 -0.98 3.64 -5.26
C MET A 130 -0.22 3.09 -4.05
N SER A 131 -0.76 2.07 -3.38
CA SER A 131 -0.09 1.41 -2.27
C SER A 131 1.22 0.72 -2.67
N LEU A 132 1.25 0.05 -3.82
CA LEU A 132 2.44 -0.61 -4.34
C LEU A 132 3.50 0.40 -4.80
N PHE A 133 3.13 1.46 -5.53
CA PHE A 133 4.05 2.53 -5.92
C PHE A 133 4.63 3.25 -4.71
N MET A 134 3.81 3.53 -3.70
CA MET A 134 4.28 4.12 -2.44
C MET A 134 5.37 3.27 -1.79
N GLY A 135 5.17 1.95 -1.68
CA GLY A 135 6.20 1.03 -1.17
C GLY A 135 7.42 0.94 -2.08
N ALA A 136 7.19 0.91 -3.41
CA ALA A 136 8.27 0.87 -4.40
C ALA A 136 9.21 2.08 -4.32
N ILE A 137 8.70 3.24 -3.95
CA ILE A 137 9.49 4.46 -3.81
C ILE A 137 10.07 4.57 -2.39
N PHE A 138 9.26 4.26 -1.37
CA PHE A 138 9.67 4.43 0.03
C PHE A 138 10.86 3.54 0.40
N PHE A 139 10.82 2.24 0.11
CA PHE A 139 11.87 1.34 0.58
C PHE A 139 13.26 1.68 0.05
N PRO A 140 13.50 1.90 -1.26
CA PRO A 140 14.82 2.29 -1.73
C PRO A 140 15.33 3.59 -1.10
N LEU A 141 14.46 4.61 -1.00
CA LEU A 141 14.82 5.89 -0.39
C LEU A 141 15.18 5.72 1.09
N PHE A 142 14.41 4.90 1.80
CA PHE A 142 14.61 4.65 3.22
C PHE A 142 15.93 3.92 3.50
N TYR A 143 16.26 2.89 2.71
CA TYR A 143 17.52 2.15 2.86
C TYR A 143 18.74 2.92 2.32
N ALA A 144 18.57 3.81 1.34
CA ALA A 144 19.64 4.68 0.84
C ALA A 144 19.93 5.84 1.79
N GLY A 145 18.89 6.42 2.38
CA GLY A 145 19.00 7.63 3.18
C GLY A 145 19.32 7.39 4.66
N GLU A 146 19.22 8.49 5.42
CA GLU A 146 19.37 8.52 6.87
C GLU A 146 18.00 8.32 7.55
N ALA A 147 17.97 7.61 8.65
CA ALA A 147 16.74 7.32 9.39
C ALA A 147 15.99 8.59 9.86
N GLU A 148 16.74 9.67 10.14
CA GLU A 148 16.19 10.97 10.56
C GLU A 148 15.30 11.63 9.49
N LYS A 149 15.55 11.36 8.20
CA LYS A 149 14.80 11.91 7.07
C LYS A 149 13.62 11.01 6.63
N SER A 150 13.32 9.98 7.40
CA SER A 150 12.28 8.99 7.05
C SER A 150 10.87 9.60 6.88
N GLU A 151 10.57 10.71 7.56
CA GLU A 151 9.30 11.43 7.38
C GLU A 151 9.19 12.10 6.01
N VAL A 152 10.29 12.70 5.56
CA VAL A 152 10.35 13.31 4.23
C VAL A 152 10.22 12.25 3.13
N PHE A 153 10.88 11.10 3.30
CA PHE A 153 10.80 10.00 2.33
C PHE A 153 9.39 9.44 2.19
N TRP A 154 8.66 9.37 3.30
CA TRP A 154 7.26 8.93 3.28
C TRP A 154 6.36 9.91 2.52
N ILE A 155 6.50 11.23 2.77
CA ILE A 155 5.74 12.26 2.07
C ILE A 155 6.05 12.24 0.56
N ILE A 156 7.35 12.16 0.20
CA ILE A 156 7.78 12.04 -1.20
C ILE A 156 7.16 10.79 -1.84
N ALA A 157 7.17 9.65 -1.15
CA ALA A 157 6.63 8.42 -1.69
C ALA A 157 5.14 8.52 -2.00
N ILE A 158 4.34 9.14 -1.13
CA ILE A 158 2.90 9.37 -1.39
C ILE A 158 2.69 10.28 -2.58
N LEU A 159 3.37 11.44 -2.61
CA LEU A 159 3.20 12.42 -3.69
C LEU A 159 3.63 11.85 -5.04
N CYS A 160 4.75 11.14 -5.09
CA CYS A 160 5.22 10.49 -6.31
C CYS A 160 4.29 9.36 -6.75
N ALA A 161 3.80 8.51 -5.83
CA ALA A 161 2.86 7.45 -6.16
C ALA A 161 1.57 8.01 -6.76
N PHE A 162 1.00 9.05 -6.15
CA PHE A 162 -0.17 9.76 -6.67
C PHE A 162 0.10 10.36 -8.06
N GLY A 163 1.25 11.03 -8.23
CA GLY A 163 1.63 11.61 -9.52
C GLY A 163 1.80 10.56 -10.63
N ILE A 164 2.37 9.40 -10.31
CA ILE A 164 2.53 8.29 -11.26
C ILE A 164 1.16 7.74 -11.66
N ASP A 165 0.27 7.46 -10.71
CA ASP A 165 -1.08 6.96 -11.01
C ASP A 165 -1.86 7.95 -11.88
N CYS A 166 -1.85 9.26 -11.53
CA CYS A 166 -2.48 10.30 -12.34
C CYS A 166 -1.90 10.36 -13.77
N THR A 167 -0.58 10.23 -13.89
CA THR A 167 0.09 10.27 -15.21
C THR A 167 -0.31 9.08 -16.06
N ILE A 168 -0.31 7.86 -15.50
CA ILE A 168 -0.70 6.65 -16.23
C ILE A 168 -2.16 6.75 -16.69
N VAL A 169 -3.07 7.15 -15.79
CA VAL A 169 -4.50 7.31 -16.12
C VAL A 169 -4.70 8.36 -17.21
N THR A 170 -4.01 9.50 -17.15
CA THR A 170 -4.12 10.57 -18.15
C THR A 170 -3.62 10.11 -19.51
N ILE A 171 -2.47 9.41 -19.56
CA ILE A 171 -1.92 8.88 -20.82
C ILE A 171 -2.88 7.84 -21.42
N LEU A 172 -3.41 6.92 -20.62
CA LEU A 172 -4.31 5.88 -21.12
C LEU A 172 -5.63 6.47 -21.64
N ASN A 173 -6.20 7.45 -20.93
CA ASN A 173 -7.41 8.14 -21.39
C ASN A 173 -7.19 8.99 -22.66
N GLY A 174 -5.95 9.45 -22.89
CA GLY A 174 -5.60 10.17 -24.13
C GLY A 174 -5.33 9.25 -25.33
N LEU A 175 -4.98 7.99 -25.10
CA LEU A 175 -4.64 7.02 -26.14
C LEU A 175 -5.81 6.11 -26.55
N LEU A 176 -6.75 5.87 -25.64
CA LEU A 176 -7.84 4.91 -25.81
C LEU A 176 -9.18 5.64 -25.99
N GLU A 177 -10.01 5.13 -26.88
CA GLU A 177 -11.40 5.61 -26.99
C GLU A 177 -12.20 5.30 -25.71
N PRO A 178 -13.08 6.21 -25.28
CA PRO A 178 -13.88 6.02 -24.08
C PRO A 178 -14.80 4.78 -24.21
N GLY A 179 -14.66 3.84 -23.30
CA GLY A 179 -15.47 2.62 -23.28
C GLY A 179 -15.13 1.69 -22.13
N ILE A 180 -15.96 0.69 -21.88
CA ILE A 180 -15.74 -0.30 -20.81
C ILE A 180 -14.39 -1.02 -20.99
N ALA A 181 -14.04 -1.36 -22.23
CA ALA A 181 -12.79 -2.05 -22.55
C ALA A 181 -11.55 -1.20 -22.18
N SER A 182 -11.58 0.11 -22.41
CA SER A 182 -10.48 1.03 -22.05
C SER A 182 -10.33 1.15 -20.54
N ILE A 183 -11.43 1.17 -19.79
CA ILE A 183 -11.41 1.21 -18.32
C ILE A 183 -10.78 -0.06 -17.75
N VAL A 184 -11.20 -1.25 -18.24
CA VAL A 184 -10.59 -2.54 -17.80
C VAL A 184 -9.12 -2.57 -18.15
N PHE A 185 -8.75 -2.19 -19.36
CA PHE A 185 -7.35 -2.13 -19.78
C PHE A 185 -6.53 -1.18 -18.89
N GLY A 186 -7.10 -0.03 -18.56
CA GLY A 186 -6.50 0.94 -17.63
C GLY A 186 -6.25 0.34 -16.25
N ALA A 187 -7.25 -0.29 -15.65
CA ALA A 187 -7.12 -0.92 -14.33
C ALA A 187 -6.07 -2.05 -14.32
N VAL A 188 -6.06 -2.90 -15.34
CA VAL A 188 -5.09 -4.00 -15.48
C VAL A 188 -3.68 -3.45 -15.68
N SER A 189 -3.51 -2.45 -16.53
CA SER A 189 -2.19 -1.84 -16.78
C SER A 189 -1.62 -1.16 -15.53
N LEU A 190 -2.42 -0.48 -14.72
CA LEU A 190 -2.03 0.09 -13.44
C LEU A 190 -1.49 -0.98 -12.48
N ILE A 191 -2.21 -2.09 -12.33
CA ILE A 191 -1.79 -3.19 -11.47
C ILE A 191 -0.48 -3.81 -11.97
N ILE A 192 -0.36 -4.07 -13.28
CA ILE A 192 0.86 -4.67 -13.84
C ILE A 192 2.05 -3.73 -13.67
N CYS A 193 1.90 -2.44 -13.99
CA CYS A 193 2.97 -1.44 -13.84
C CYS A 193 3.40 -1.30 -12.37
N SER A 194 2.45 -1.25 -11.43
CA SER A 194 2.76 -1.13 -10.01
C SER A 194 3.45 -2.38 -9.44
N LEU A 195 3.04 -3.58 -9.84
CA LEU A 195 3.70 -4.84 -9.47
C LEU A 195 5.13 -4.92 -10.05
N ALA A 196 5.31 -4.53 -11.31
CA ALA A 196 6.63 -4.48 -11.94
C ALA A 196 7.56 -3.49 -11.22
N ALA A 197 7.07 -2.28 -10.94
CA ALA A 197 7.81 -1.26 -10.19
C ALA A 197 8.18 -1.75 -8.78
N PHE A 198 7.26 -2.42 -8.08
CA PHE A 198 7.50 -2.98 -6.76
C PHE A 198 8.55 -4.10 -6.79
N GLY A 199 8.52 -4.97 -7.81
CA GLY A 199 9.53 -6.01 -8.01
C GLY A 199 10.92 -5.45 -8.33
N ILE A 200 11.01 -4.46 -9.22
CA ILE A 200 12.26 -3.78 -9.54
C ILE A 200 12.81 -3.06 -8.31
N SER A 201 11.95 -2.38 -7.57
CA SER A 201 12.29 -1.70 -6.33
C SER A 201 12.90 -2.65 -5.29
N TYR A 202 12.38 -3.88 -5.17
CA TYR A 202 12.96 -4.88 -4.28
C TYR A 202 14.42 -5.19 -4.64
N LEU A 203 14.72 -5.42 -5.93
CA LEU A 203 16.08 -5.68 -6.39
C LEU A 203 17.03 -4.50 -6.11
N LEU A 204 16.57 -3.28 -6.36
CA LEU A 204 17.30 -2.05 -6.07
C LEU A 204 17.59 -1.91 -4.56
N THR A 205 16.57 -2.12 -3.72
CA THR A 205 16.70 -2.02 -2.27
C THR A 205 17.70 -3.04 -1.71
N VAL A 206 17.65 -4.28 -2.18
CA VAL A 206 18.63 -5.30 -1.79
C VAL A 206 20.05 -4.89 -2.20
N SER A 207 20.24 -4.37 -3.42
CA SER A 207 21.54 -3.90 -3.89
C SER A 207 22.07 -2.72 -3.04
N ILE A 208 21.24 -1.75 -2.74
CA ILE A 208 21.57 -0.59 -1.88
C ILE A 208 21.97 -1.06 -0.48
N TYR A 209 21.14 -1.89 0.14
CA TYR A 209 21.37 -2.34 1.50
C TYR A 209 22.60 -3.26 1.64
N SER A 210 22.90 -4.05 0.62
CA SER A 210 24.08 -4.93 0.62
C SER A 210 25.40 -4.14 0.61
N LYS A 211 25.43 -2.96 0.00
CA LYS A 211 26.62 -2.10 -0.13
C LYS A 211 26.81 -1.14 1.03
N LYS A 212 25.82 -0.97 1.91
CA LYS A 212 25.87 -0.03 3.03
C LYS A 212 26.81 -0.59 4.12
N GLU A 213 27.92 0.09 4.40
CA GLU A 213 28.80 -0.17 5.53
C GLU A 213 28.23 0.51 6.79
N TYR A 214 28.24 -0.20 7.94
CA TYR A 214 27.77 0.29 9.23
C TYR A 214 28.93 0.35 10.22
#